data_77375a6ee90b3983eee9f69bc62049f0
#
_entry.id   77375a6ee90b3983eee9f69bc62049f0
#
_cell.length_a   1.000
_cell.length_b   1.000
_cell.length_c   1.000
_cell.angle_alpha   90.00
_cell.angle_beta   90.00
_cell.angle_gamma   90.00
#
_symmetry.space_group_name_H-M   'P 1'
#
loop_
_entity.id
_entity.type
_entity.pdbx_description
1 polymer ?
#
loop_
_entity_poly.entity_id
_entity_poly.type
_entity_poly.pdbx_seq_one_letter_code
_entity_poly.pdbx_strand_id
1 'polypeptide(L)'
;NLIIEGSTGYFGVGLIDGPNVRVNGRVGWSCGENMMSGTVLIEKNAGSTFGAAIRGGDLVCKGSVGSRTGIDMKGGTIIVGGDTGALSGFMMQRGRMIVCGNAGKNLGDSMYDGTIYIGGEIKSYGVDAVEAELTQLDKDWLYRKLKQYGLLPSKGVDPVSYTHLTLPTSYP
;
A
#
# COMPACT_ATOMS: atom_id res chain seq x y z
N ASN A 1 10.56 18.93 6.08
CA ASN A 1 9.55 18.22 6.88
C ASN A 1 8.32 19.11 7.02
N LEU A 2 7.15 18.58 6.75
CA LEU A 2 5.86 19.25 6.91
C LEU A 2 4.97 18.41 7.85
N ILE A 3 4.36 19.06 8.83
CA ILE A 3 3.38 18.42 9.72
C ILE A 3 2.05 19.16 9.56
N ILE A 4 0.99 18.41 9.28
CA ILE A 4 -0.39 18.91 9.18
C ILE A 4 -1.17 18.40 10.39
N GLU A 5 -1.57 19.30 11.29
CA GLU A 5 -2.24 18.97 12.56
C GLU A 5 -3.74 18.66 12.40
N GLY A 6 -4.23 18.52 11.23
CA GLY A 6 -5.63 18.23 10.96
C GLY A 6 -5.80 17.24 9.83
N SER A 7 -7.00 17.21 9.27
CA SER A 7 -7.35 16.39 8.12
C SER A 7 -7.24 17.20 6.83
N THR A 8 -6.90 16.52 5.72
CA THR A 8 -6.90 17.13 4.39
C THR A 8 -8.06 16.58 3.56
N GLY A 9 -8.47 17.35 2.54
CA GLY A 9 -9.46 16.94 1.56
C GLY A 9 -8.91 15.99 0.50
N TYR A 10 -9.51 16.07 -0.70
CA TYR A 10 -9.10 15.28 -1.87
C TYR A 10 -7.73 15.73 -2.41
N PHE A 11 -7.02 14.81 -3.06
CA PHE A 11 -5.71 15.03 -3.68
C PHE A 11 -4.62 15.57 -2.72
N GLY A 12 -4.80 15.38 -1.41
CA GLY A 12 -3.80 15.78 -0.42
C GLY A 12 -2.44 15.15 -0.73
N VAL A 13 -1.39 15.96 -0.64
CA VAL A 13 0.02 15.56 -0.89
C VAL A 13 0.26 14.85 -2.23
N GLY A 14 -0.54 15.18 -3.25
CA GLY A 14 -0.29 14.71 -4.61
C GLY A 14 0.93 15.36 -5.25
N LEU A 15 1.54 14.69 -6.24
CA LEU A 15 2.65 15.19 -7.07
C LEU A 15 3.92 15.57 -6.28
N ILE A 16 4.03 15.19 -5.01
CA ILE A 16 5.23 15.58 -4.22
C ILE A 16 6.48 14.85 -4.68
N ASP A 17 7.61 15.55 -4.60
CA ASP A 17 8.94 15.02 -4.94
C ASP A 17 9.96 15.41 -3.86
N GLY A 18 10.27 14.48 -2.98
CA GLY A 18 11.29 14.58 -1.96
C GLY A 18 10.88 14.93 -0.52
N PRO A 19 9.78 15.67 -0.23
CA PRO A 19 9.48 16.06 1.14
C PRO A 19 9.06 14.89 2.03
N ASN A 20 9.27 15.07 3.35
CA ASN A 20 8.64 14.24 4.37
C ASN A 20 7.42 14.98 4.91
N VAL A 21 6.24 14.36 4.76
CA VAL A 21 4.96 14.92 5.18
C VAL A 21 4.28 13.99 6.17
N ARG A 22 3.81 14.55 7.29
CA ARG A 22 2.97 13.85 8.26
C ARG A 22 1.62 14.54 8.37
N VAL A 23 0.54 13.79 8.26
CA VAL A 23 -0.82 14.26 8.46
C VAL A 23 -1.38 13.57 9.71
N ASN A 24 -1.64 14.33 10.78
CA ASN A 24 -2.14 13.78 12.04
C ASN A 24 -3.65 13.49 12.02
N GLY A 25 -4.35 13.88 10.95
CA GLY A 25 -5.75 13.61 10.70
C GLY A 25 -6.02 12.53 9.66
N ARG A 26 -7.21 12.60 9.08
CA ARG A 26 -7.65 11.78 7.94
C ARG A 26 -7.31 12.49 6.63
N VAL A 27 -7.26 11.72 5.54
CA VAL A 27 -7.15 12.27 4.19
C VAL A 27 -8.30 11.80 3.32
N GLY A 28 -8.68 12.62 2.35
CA GLY A 28 -9.73 12.31 1.39
C GLY A 28 -9.25 11.35 0.30
N TRP A 29 -9.96 11.35 -0.83
CA TRP A 29 -9.63 10.51 -1.98
C TRP A 29 -8.39 11.02 -2.71
N SER A 30 -7.70 10.11 -3.41
CA SER A 30 -6.51 10.39 -4.23
C SER A 30 -5.36 11.05 -3.45
N CYS A 31 -5.25 10.77 -2.16
CA CYS A 31 -4.07 11.21 -1.40
C CYS A 31 -2.81 10.52 -1.95
N GLY A 32 -1.75 11.29 -2.16
CA GLY A 32 -0.47 10.79 -2.68
C GLY A 32 -0.51 10.41 -4.17
N GLU A 33 -1.52 10.86 -4.92
CA GLU A 33 -1.59 10.60 -6.36
C GLU A 33 -0.35 11.14 -7.08
N ASN A 34 0.23 10.31 -7.96
CA ASN A 34 1.46 10.62 -8.71
C ASN A 34 2.65 11.06 -7.84
N MET A 35 2.72 10.67 -6.58
CA MET A 35 3.89 10.93 -5.73
C MET A 35 5.17 10.41 -6.39
N MET A 36 6.22 11.24 -6.46
CA MET A 36 7.47 10.92 -7.13
C MET A 36 8.52 10.37 -6.17
N SER A 37 8.66 10.97 -4.99
CA SER A 37 9.63 10.56 -3.97
C SER A 37 9.30 11.18 -2.61
N GLY A 38 10.05 10.80 -1.57
CA GLY A 38 9.85 11.28 -0.21
C GLY A 38 9.05 10.29 0.66
N THR A 39 8.55 10.77 1.78
CA THR A 39 7.76 9.96 2.72
C THR A 39 6.50 10.70 3.11
N VAL A 40 5.35 10.05 2.99
CA VAL A 40 4.07 10.55 3.47
C VAL A 40 3.51 9.59 4.52
N LEU A 41 3.23 10.11 5.71
CA LEU A 41 2.65 9.36 6.82
C LEU A 41 1.30 9.94 7.22
N ILE A 42 0.24 9.15 7.07
CA ILE A 42 -1.12 9.47 7.49
C ILE A 42 -1.42 8.69 8.76
N GLU A 43 -1.74 9.40 9.86
CA GLU A 43 -1.95 8.77 11.17
C GLU A 43 -3.32 8.10 11.32
N LYS A 44 -4.31 8.52 10.53
CA LYS A 44 -5.67 7.96 10.56
C LYS A 44 -6.02 7.30 9.21
N ASN A 45 -7.29 7.33 8.83
CA ASN A 45 -7.76 6.68 7.62
C ASN A 45 -7.58 7.56 6.37
N ALA A 46 -7.51 6.90 5.21
CA ALA A 46 -7.53 7.55 3.91
C ALA A 46 -8.74 7.09 3.07
N GLY A 47 -9.11 7.91 2.11
CA GLY A 47 -10.18 7.60 1.17
C GLY A 47 -9.77 6.63 0.06
N SER A 48 -10.60 6.53 -0.98
CA SER A 48 -10.33 5.70 -2.16
C SER A 48 -9.20 6.28 -3.01
N THR A 49 -8.65 5.46 -3.90
CA THR A 49 -7.56 5.83 -4.83
C THR A 49 -6.29 6.35 -4.13
N PHE A 50 -6.07 5.90 -2.89
CA PHE A 50 -4.87 6.21 -2.13
C PHE A 50 -3.62 5.74 -2.88
N GLY A 51 -2.72 6.66 -3.19
CA GLY A 51 -1.51 6.36 -3.94
C GLY A 51 -1.72 6.00 -5.41
N ALA A 52 -2.80 6.49 -6.05
CA ALA A 52 -3.03 6.28 -7.47
C ALA A 52 -1.82 6.74 -8.29
N ALA A 53 -1.35 5.90 -9.20
CA ALA A 53 -0.22 6.16 -10.11
C ALA A 53 1.08 6.60 -9.40
N ILE A 54 1.26 6.25 -8.12
CA ILE A 54 2.50 6.53 -7.38
C ILE A 54 3.72 5.98 -8.12
N ARG A 55 4.79 6.75 -8.19
CA ARG A 55 6.02 6.42 -8.93
C ARG A 55 7.21 6.09 -8.03
N GLY A 56 7.23 6.63 -6.81
CA GLY A 56 8.33 6.41 -5.87
C GLY A 56 8.02 6.93 -4.47
N GLY A 57 8.93 6.66 -3.55
CA GLY A 57 8.79 7.02 -2.15
C GLY A 57 7.95 6.04 -1.35
N ASP A 58 7.72 6.37 -0.08
CA ASP A 58 6.90 5.61 0.85
C ASP A 58 5.62 6.40 1.19
N LEU A 59 4.47 5.86 0.84
CA LEU A 59 3.16 6.40 1.18
C LEU A 59 2.49 5.48 2.21
N VAL A 60 2.32 5.97 3.43
CA VAL A 60 1.91 5.17 4.60
C VAL A 60 0.61 5.71 5.18
N CYS A 61 -0.38 4.85 5.36
CA CYS A 61 -1.59 5.11 6.13
C CYS A 61 -1.66 4.12 7.29
N LYS A 62 -1.62 4.59 8.52
CA LYS A 62 -1.71 3.72 9.71
C LYS A 62 -3.11 3.14 9.94
N GLY A 63 -4.13 3.79 9.41
CA GLY A 63 -5.50 3.29 9.43
C GLY A 63 -5.85 2.48 8.19
N SER A 64 -7.15 2.44 7.89
CA SER A 64 -7.70 1.78 6.70
C SER A 64 -7.81 2.74 5.53
N VAL A 65 -7.82 2.19 4.32
CA VAL A 65 -7.94 2.93 3.07
C VAL A 65 -9.12 2.43 2.25
N GLY A 66 -9.54 3.24 1.28
CA GLY A 66 -10.68 2.92 0.43
C GLY A 66 -10.34 1.96 -0.73
N SER A 67 -11.26 1.89 -1.69
CA SER A 67 -11.12 1.09 -2.91
C SER A 67 -10.09 1.70 -3.86
N ARG A 68 -9.56 0.88 -4.77
CA ARG A 68 -8.57 1.26 -5.80
C ARG A 68 -7.28 1.87 -5.22
N THR A 69 -6.90 1.47 -4.03
CA THR A 69 -5.59 1.82 -3.45
C THR A 69 -4.48 1.30 -4.34
N GLY A 70 -3.53 2.15 -4.70
CA GLY A 70 -2.43 1.79 -5.60
C GLY A 70 -2.86 1.45 -7.03
N ILE A 71 -4.03 1.94 -7.49
CA ILE A 71 -4.42 1.81 -8.90
C ILE A 71 -3.33 2.41 -9.79
N ASP A 72 -2.96 1.67 -10.86
CA ASP A 72 -1.94 2.10 -11.84
C ASP A 72 -0.58 2.44 -11.18
N MET A 73 -0.26 1.81 -10.06
CA MET A 73 0.99 2.02 -9.32
C MET A 73 2.20 1.73 -10.21
N LYS A 74 3.12 2.68 -10.34
CA LYS A 74 4.29 2.62 -11.23
C LYS A 74 5.62 2.42 -10.51
N GLY A 75 5.61 2.45 -9.20
CA GLY A 75 6.79 2.27 -8.35
C GLY A 75 6.51 2.66 -6.91
N GLY A 76 7.55 2.73 -6.11
CA GLY A 76 7.44 3.11 -4.70
C GLY A 76 6.84 2.03 -3.80
N THR A 77 6.46 2.44 -2.61
CA THR A 77 5.87 1.56 -1.59
C THR A 77 4.61 2.19 -1.00
N ILE A 78 3.51 1.44 -0.99
CA ILE A 78 2.29 1.79 -0.24
C ILE A 78 2.20 0.87 0.97
N ILE A 79 1.95 1.44 2.16
CA ILE A 79 1.78 0.68 3.40
C ILE A 79 0.47 1.08 4.06
N VAL A 80 -0.37 0.10 4.35
CA VAL A 80 -1.67 0.27 5.00
C VAL A 80 -1.69 -0.51 6.30
N GLY A 81 -1.87 0.17 7.43
CA GLY A 81 -1.91 -0.46 8.76
C GLY A 81 -3.23 -1.18 9.06
N GLY A 82 -4.31 -0.78 8.42
CA GLY A 82 -5.64 -1.39 8.51
C GLY A 82 -6.00 -2.17 7.25
N ASP A 83 -7.29 -2.09 6.88
CA ASP A 83 -7.87 -2.79 5.74
C ASP A 83 -7.83 -1.94 4.46
N THR A 84 -7.96 -2.60 3.31
CA THR A 84 -8.14 -1.94 2.02
C THR A 84 -9.43 -2.38 1.33
N GLY A 85 -9.99 -1.48 0.51
CA GLY A 85 -11.21 -1.73 -0.25
C GLY A 85 -11.00 -2.60 -1.49
N ALA A 86 -12.03 -2.66 -2.33
CA ALA A 86 -12.00 -3.43 -3.58
C ALA A 86 -11.02 -2.84 -4.61
N LEU A 87 -10.55 -3.69 -5.53
CA LEU A 87 -9.69 -3.31 -6.66
C LEU A 87 -8.37 -2.64 -6.25
N SER A 88 -7.84 -2.97 -5.06
CA SER A 88 -6.51 -2.49 -4.69
C SER A 88 -5.43 -3.16 -5.52
N GLY A 89 -4.46 -2.38 -5.97
CA GLY A 89 -3.44 -2.84 -6.92
C GLY A 89 -3.95 -3.05 -8.37
N PHE A 90 -5.15 -2.51 -8.71
CA PHE A 90 -5.68 -2.61 -10.06
C PHE A 90 -4.71 -1.99 -11.09
N MET A 91 -4.37 -2.75 -12.13
CA MET A 91 -3.40 -2.37 -13.17
C MET A 91 -2.03 -1.94 -12.62
N MET A 92 -1.63 -2.46 -11.46
CA MET A 92 -0.32 -2.20 -10.89
C MET A 92 0.79 -2.61 -11.86
N GLN A 93 1.69 -1.69 -12.17
CA GLN A 93 2.76 -1.90 -13.14
C GLN A 93 4.10 -2.24 -12.48
N ARG A 94 4.33 -1.75 -11.25
CA ARG A 94 5.57 -1.95 -10.51
C ARG A 94 5.42 -1.45 -9.07
N GLY A 95 6.33 -1.84 -8.19
CA GLY A 95 6.37 -1.36 -6.80
C GLY A 95 5.89 -2.42 -5.81
N ARG A 96 5.68 -2.01 -4.57
CA ARG A 96 5.29 -2.90 -3.48
C ARG A 96 4.15 -2.31 -2.66
N MET A 97 3.16 -3.11 -2.33
CA MET A 97 2.07 -2.73 -1.44
C MET A 97 2.03 -3.67 -0.24
N ILE A 98 1.91 -3.11 0.97
CA ILE A 98 1.71 -3.87 2.21
C ILE A 98 0.36 -3.47 2.80
N VAL A 99 -0.48 -4.44 3.10
CA VAL A 99 -1.74 -4.26 3.84
C VAL A 99 -1.68 -5.14 5.06
N CYS A 100 -1.64 -4.55 6.26
CA CYS A 100 -1.55 -5.31 7.52
C CYS A 100 -2.87 -6.00 7.87
N GLY A 101 -4.00 -5.45 7.44
CA GLY A 101 -5.35 -6.00 7.62
C GLY A 101 -5.85 -6.79 6.42
N ASN A 102 -7.17 -6.70 6.19
CA ASN A 102 -7.87 -7.45 5.16
C ASN A 102 -7.89 -6.71 3.82
N ALA A 103 -8.01 -7.46 2.74
CA ALA A 103 -8.18 -6.93 1.40
C ALA A 103 -9.60 -7.19 0.85
N GLY A 104 -10.15 -6.17 0.18
CA GLY A 104 -11.45 -6.26 -0.50
C GLY A 104 -11.44 -7.17 -1.72
N LYS A 105 -12.52 -7.10 -2.53
CA LYS A 105 -12.68 -7.91 -3.73
C LYS A 105 -11.72 -7.48 -4.83
N ASN A 106 -11.36 -8.43 -5.71
CA ASN A 106 -10.58 -8.23 -6.93
C ASN A 106 -9.22 -7.58 -6.65
N LEU A 107 -8.52 -8.11 -5.65
CA LEU A 107 -7.17 -7.66 -5.30
C LEU A 107 -6.18 -7.98 -6.43
N GLY A 108 -5.40 -6.99 -6.87
CA GLY A 108 -4.37 -7.15 -7.90
C GLY A 108 -4.92 -7.42 -9.30
N ASP A 109 -6.20 -7.06 -9.55
CA ASP A 109 -6.82 -7.26 -10.86
C ASP A 109 -6.01 -6.58 -11.97
N SER A 110 -5.75 -7.33 -13.03
CA SER A 110 -5.03 -6.84 -14.23
C SER A 110 -3.65 -6.23 -13.93
N MET A 111 -2.99 -6.64 -12.86
CA MET A 111 -1.64 -6.15 -12.59
C MET A 111 -0.64 -6.66 -13.65
N TYR A 112 0.35 -5.83 -13.99
CA TYR A 112 1.41 -6.14 -14.96
C TYR A 112 2.69 -6.64 -14.30
N ASP A 113 3.01 -6.07 -13.14
CA ASP A 113 4.17 -6.40 -12.32
C ASP A 113 3.99 -5.79 -10.93
N GLY A 114 4.89 -6.12 -10.01
CA GLY A 114 4.85 -5.64 -8.63
C GLY A 114 4.45 -6.73 -7.64
N THR A 115 4.41 -6.35 -6.38
CA THR A 115 4.17 -7.29 -5.29
C THR A 115 3.20 -6.69 -4.27
N ILE A 116 2.24 -7.50 -3.85
CA ILE A 116 1.27 -7.14 -2.81
C ILE A 116 1.39 -8.14 -1.66
N TYR A 117 1.54 -7.64 -0.43
CA TYR A 117 1.62 -8.44 0.80
C TYR A 117 0.38 -8.15 1.66
N ILE A 118 -0.37 -9.19 2.03
CA ILE A 118 -1.60 -9.08 2.83
C ILE A 118 -1.44 -9.85 4.13
N GLY A 119 -1.62 -9.17 5.26
CA GLY A 119 -1.53 -9.78 6.59
C GLY A 119 -2.82 -10.44 7.07
N GLY A 120 -3.96 -10.02 6.54
CA GLY A 120 -5.29 -10.54 6.88
C GLY A 120 -5.91 -11.41 5.79
N GLU A 121 -7.24 -11.43 5.75
CA GLU A 121 -8.01 -12.19 4.77
C GLU A 121 -8.16 -11.45 3.44
N ILE A 122 -8.20 -12.18 2.34
CA ILE A 122 -8.44 -11.68 1.00
C ILE A 122 -9.83 -12.12 0.55
N LYS A 123 -10.70 -11.14 0.27
CA LYS A 123 -12.09 -11.43 -0.10
C LYS A 123 -12.20 -12.12 -1.47
N SER A 124 -11.41 -11.68 -2.45
CA SER A 124 -11.20 -12.36 -3.72
C SER A 124 -9.99 -11.80 -4.45
N TYR A 125 -9.36 -12.63 -5.27
CA TYR A 125 -8.29 -12.20 -6.18
C TYR A 125 -8.88 -11.57 -7.44
N GLY A 126 -8.13 -10.66 -8.04
CA GLY A 126 -8.38 -10.16 -9.38
C GLY A 126 -7.89 -11.14 -10.45
N VAL A 127 -8.15 -10.82 -11.70
CA VAL A 127 -7.66 -11.59 -12.85
C VAL A 127 -6.12 -11.48 -12.88
N ASP A 128 -5.47 -12.60 -13.12
CA ASP A 128 -4.00 -12.77 -13.24
C ASP A 128 -3.21 -12.62 -11.92
N ALA A 129 -3.82 -12.26 -10.80
CA ALA A 129 -3.14 -12.24 -9.51
C ALA A 129 -3.01 -13.66 -8.94
N VAL A 130 -1.79 -14.06 -8.57
CA VAL A 130 -1.50 -15.38 -7.99
C VAL A 130 -0.70 -15.25 -6.70
N GLU A 131 -0.89 -16.23 -5.82
CA GLU A 131 -0.06 -16.35 -4.62
C GLU A 131 1.32 -16.88 -4.98
N ALA A 132 2.34 -16.34 -4.31
CA ALA A 132 3.71 -16.81 -4.39
C ALA A 132 4.29 -17.02 -2.99
N GLU A 133 5.31 -17.82 -2.89
CA GLU A 133 5.99 -18.04 -1.62
C GLU A 133 6.78 -16.81 -1.18
N LEU A 134 6.69 -16.50 0.11
CA LEU A 134 7.53 -15.47 0.73
C LEU A 134 8.96 -15.97 0.87
N THR A 135 9.87 -15.29 0.19
CA THR A 135 11.31 -15.52 0.38
C THR A 135 11.79 -14.93 1.72
N GLN A 136 12.97 -15.34 2.16
CA GLN A 136 13.59 -14.72 3.35
C GLN A 136 13.85 -13.22 3.15
N LEU A 137 14.19 -12.79 1.92
CA LEU A 137 14.38 -11.38 1.59
C LEU A 137 13.07 -10.60 1.72
N ASP A 138 11.93 -11.17 1.31
CA ASP A 138 10.61 -10.55 1.49
C ASP A 138 10.29 -10.35 2.97
N LYS A 139 10.50 -11.38 3.78
CA LYS A 139 10.25 -11.34 5.23
C LYS A 139 11.10 -10.27 5.92
N ASP A 140 12.39 -10.20 5.60
CA ASP A 140 13.32 -9.22 6.15
C ASP A 140 12.94 -7.79 5.72
N TRP A 141 12.52 -7.61 4.47
CA TRP A 141 12.07 -6.33 3.96
C TRP A 141 10.76 -5.88 4.61
N LEU A 142 9.75 -6.77 4.71
CA LEU A 142 8.49 -6.51 5.40
C LEU A 142 8.73 -6.09 6.85
N TYR A 143 9.55 -6.86 7.58
CA TYR A 143 9.88 -6.55 8.97
C TYR A 143 10.48 -5.15 9.11
N ARG A 144 11.48 -4.81 8.27
CA ARG A 144 12.10 -3.47 8.31
C ARG A 144 11.11 -2.36 8.02
N LYS A 145 10.26 -2.51 6.99
CA LYS A 145 9.26 -1.49 6.63
C LYS A 145 8.20 -1.31 7.71
N LEU A 146 7.65 -2.38 8.23
CA LEU A 146 6.65 -2.33 9.29
C LEU A 146 7.22 -1.73 10.58
N LYS A 147 8.44 -2.11 10.95
CA LYS A 147 9.15 -1.53 12.10
C LYS A 147 9.39 -0.03 11.92
N GLN A 148 9.84 0.39 10.75
CA GLN A 148 10.14 1.79 10.42
C GLN A 148 8.95 2.71 10.68
N TYR A 149 7.72 2.24 10.40
CA TYR A 149 6.49 3.03 10.55
C TYR A 149 5.68 2.68 11.79
N GLY A 150 6.20 1.86 12.69
CA GLY A 150 5.53 1.50 13.95
C GLY A 150 4.28 0.64 13.74
N LEU A 151 4.27 -0.21 12.71
CA LEU A 151 3.16 -1.09 12.34
C LEU A 151 3.40 -2.55 12.74
N LEU A 152 4.50 -2.87 13.39
CA LEU A 152 4.67 -4.16 14.04
C LEU A 152 3.80 -4.16 15.30
N PRO A 153 2.92 -5.16 15.52
CA PRO A 153 2.24 -5.30 16.78
C PRO A 153 3.23 -5.52 17.92
N SER A 154 2.84 -5.12 19.10
CA SER A 154 3.63 -5.23 20.32
C SER A 154 4.01 -6.68 20.72
N LYS A 155 3.44 -7.69 20.04
CA LYS A 155 3.71 -9.13 20.23
C LYS A 155 4.23 -9.83 18.96
N GLY A 156 4.85 -9.08 18.03
CA GLY A 156 5.43 -9.64 16.81
C GLY A 156 4.38 -10.11 15.81
N VAL A 157 4.16 -9.34 14.73
CA VAL A 157 3.63 -9.96 13.51
C VAL A 157 4.78 -10.79 12.97
N ASP A 158 4.57 -12.06 12.90
CA ASP A 158 5.43 -12.90 12.11
C ASP A 158 5.19 -12.56 10.64
N PRO A 159 6.17 -11.97 9.91
CA PRO A 159 6.03 -11.73 8.48
C PRO A 159 5.74 -13.00 7.66
N VAL A 160 5.91 -14.17 8.27
CA VAL A 160 5.55 -15.47 7.69
C VAL A 160 4.06 -15.63 7.45
N SER A 161 3.21 -14.87 8.15
CA SER A 161 1.75 -14.94 7.99
C SER A 161 1.19 -14.11 6.83
N TYR A 162 2.03 -13.35 6.12
CA TYR A 162 1.56 -12.54 4.99
C TYR A 162 1.38 -13.39 3.74
N THR A 163 0.26 -13.18 3.04
CA THR A 163 0.05 -13.70 1.69
C THR A 163 0.78 -12.80 0.69
N HIS A 164 1.64 -13.39 -0.12
CA HIS A 164 2.38 -12.72 -1.20
C HIS A 164 1.65 -12.92 -2.53
N LEU A 165 1.33 -11.83 -3.21
CA LEU A 165 0.67 -11.81 -4.51
C LEU A 165 1.57 -11.17 -5.55
N THR A 166 1.63 -11.81 -6.70
CA THR A 166 2.36 -11.33 -7.89
C THR A 166 1.68 -11.84 -9.15
N LEU A 167 2.23 -11.50 -10.33
CA LEU A 167 1.87 -12.15 -11.59
C LEU A 167 2.48 -13.56 -11.68
N PRO A 168 1.84 -14.47 -12.42
CA PRO A 168 2.47 -15.72 -12.79
C PRO A 168 3.77 -15.45 -13.57
N THR A 169 4.87 -16.07 -13.13
CA THR A 169 6.16 -15.93 -13.81
C THR A 169 6.26 -16.71 -15.13
N SER A 170 5.23 -17.45 -15.47
CA SER A 170 5.11 -18.19 -16.73
C SER A 170 3.67 -18.14 -17.23
N TYR A 171 3.44 -17.43 -18.32
CA TYR A 171 2.30 -17.75 -19.16
C TYR A 171 2.58 -19.11 -19.83
N PRO A 172 1.58 -20.02 -19.87
CA PRO A 172 1.73 -21.26 -20.61
C PRO A 172 1.88 -21.00 -22.12
#